data_953bd2986bc5e1b5009afd5c2de909bf
#
_entry.id   953bd2986bc5e1b5009afd5c2de909bf
#
_cell.length_a   1.000
_cell.length_b   1.000
_cell.length_c   1.000
_cell.angle_alpha   90.00
_cell.angle_beta   90.00
_cell.angle_gamma   90.00
#
_symmetry.space_group_name_H-M   'P 1'
#
loop_
_entity.id
_entity.type
_entity.pdbx_description
1 polymer ?
#
loop_
_entity_poly.entity_id
_entity_poly.type
_entity_poly.pdbx_seq_one_letter_code
_entity_poly.pdbx_strand_id
1 'polypeptide(L)'
;ALLLDAAAQVGGDIISAGGTGTSDINTWASEIQAGTFLLGDTQYQRLDLPFRQAIFLECSILSKGDGYVVANAGLKALGMDHGDPRWPEGQVMFCSDEHTTLVPDAEQRIELDQRIRLVPAHLDPTVARHETMWLVDGTEVVDEFPVDLRHW
;
A
#
# COMPACT_ATOMS: atom_id res chain seq x y z
N ALA A 1 -17.24 -3.10 25.17
CA ALA A 1 -17.56 -2.69 26.55
C ALA A 1 -16.89 -1.35 26.85
N LEU A 2 -15.54 -1.27 26.96
CA LEU A 2 -14.84 -0.05 27.41
C LEU A 2 -15.17 1.20 26.58
N LEU A 3 -15.18 1.11 25.26
CA LEU A 3 -15.49 2.25 24.38
C LEU A 3 -16.95 2.70 24.48
N LEU A 4 -17.88 1.75 24.62
CA LEU A 4 -19.29 2.10 24.82
C LEU A 4 -19.55 2.74 26.18
N ASP A 5 -18.85 2.28 27.21
CA ASP A 5 -18.91 2.88 28.55
C ASP A 5 -18.33 4.31 28.54
N ALA A 6 -17.24 4.52 27.84
CA ALA A 6 -16.65 5.85 27.66
C ALA A 6 -17.59 6.78 26.87
N ALA A 7 -18.16 6.31 25.76
CA ALA A 7 -19.10 7.08 24.95
C ALA A 7 -20.35 7.48 25.75
N ALA A 8 -20.87 6.57 26.58
CA ALA A 8 -22.01 6.85 27.45
C ALA A 8 -21.71 7.91 28.52
N GLN A 9 -20.46 8.02 28.97
CA GLN A 9 -20.03 9.02 29.94
C GLN A 9 -19.75 10.41 29.31
N VAL A 10 -19.14 10.41 28.13
CA VAL A 10 -18.79 11.63 27.40
C VAL A 10 -20.02 12.25 26.72
N GLY A 11 -20.92 11.42 26.23
CA GLY A 11 -22.06 11.83 25.43
C GLY A 11 -21.64 12.20 24.00
N GLY A 12 -22.61 12.68 23.20
CA GLY A 12 -22.45 13.09 21.82
C GLY A 12 -23.34 12.29 20.87
N ASP A 13 -23.71 12.90 19.74
CA ASP A 13 -24.62 12.31 18.76
C ASP A 13 -23.87 11.38 17.76
N ILE A 14 -22.54 11.56 17.66
CA ILE A 14 -21.69 10.80 16.75
C ILE A 14 -20.63 10.02 17.55
N ILE A 15 -20.61 8.71 17.34
CA ILE A 15 -19.54 7.84 17.83
C ILE A 15 -18.72 7.41 16.62
N SER A 16 -17.60 8.11 16.41
CA SER A 16 -16.67 7.82 15.32
C SER A 16 -15.60 6.86 15.83
N ALA A 17 -15.52 5.66 15.28
CA ALA A 17 -14.60 4.64 15.77
C ALA A 17 -14.29 3.58 14.73
N GLY A 18 -13.08 2.99 14.86
CA GLY A 18 -12.62 1.94 13.97
C GLY A 18 -12.10 2.47 12.64
N GLY A 19 -11.77 1.56 11.76
CA GLY A 19 -11.22 1.83 10.45
C GLY A 19 -11.45 0.65 9.50
N THR A 20 -10.72 0.59 8.40
CA THR A 20 -10.84 -0.44 7.37
C THR A 20 -10.85 -1.87 7.94
N GLY A 21 -9.91 -2.17 8.85
CA GLY A 21 -9.76 -3.53 9.42
C GLY A 21 -10.81 -3.94 10.44
N THR A 22 -11.74 -3.05 10.81
CA THR A 22 -12.77 -3.31 11.81
C THR A 22 -14.16 -2.88 11.36
N SER A 23 -14.31 -2.55 10.07
CA SER A 23 -15.54 -2.00 9.52
C SER A 23 -16.74 -2.96 9.62
N ASP A 24 -16.49 -4.25 9.58
CA ASP A 24 -17.50 -5.32 9.66
C ASP A 24 -17.92 -5.66 11.10
N ILE A 25 -17.08 -5.35 12.09
CA ILE A 25 -17.32 -5.67 13.50
C ILE A 25 -17.76 -4.48 14.36
N ASN A 26 -17.53 -3.26 13.91
CA ASN A 26 -17.89 -2.02 14.64
C ASN A 26 -19.34 -1.57 14.37
N THR A 27 -20.29 -2.49 14.51
CA THR A 27 -21.72 -2.24 14.23
C THR A 27 -22.40 -1.27 15.20
N TRP A 28 -21.74 -0.90 16.29
CA TRP A 28 -22.23 0.02 17.30
C TRP A 28 -21.79 1.47 17.07
N ALA A 29 -20.78 1.71 16.24
CA ALA A 29 -20.34 3.05 15.85
C ALA A 29 -21.33 3.66 14.86
N SER A 30 -21.60 4.95 14.99
CA SER A 30 -22.42 5.70 14.01
C SER A 30 -21.60 6.14 12.80
N GLU A 31 -20.28 6.14 12.91
CA GLU A 31 -19.32 6.48 11.85
C GLU A 31 -18.08 5.60 11.93
N ILE A 32 -17.61 5.12 10.78
CA ILE A 32 -16.36 4.37 10.63
C ILE A 32 -15.34 5.21 9.88
N GLN A 33 -14.13 5.34 10.42
CA GLN A 33 -13.02 6.09 9.81
C GLN A 33 -12.20 5.15 8.89
N ALA A 34 -12.81 4.67 7.82
CA ALA A 34 -12.15 3.80 6.86
C ALA A 34 -11.56 4.61 5.71
N GLY A 35 -10.23 4.50 5.49
CA GLY A 35 -9.50 5.17 4.40
C GLY A 35 -8.83 4.16 3.46
N THR A 36 -8.01 3.28 3.99
CA THR A 36 -7.19 2.33 3.24
C THR A 36 -8.00 1.37 2.35
N PHE A 37 -9.29 1.16 2.63
CA PHE A 37 -10.15 0.26 1.84
C PHE A 37 -10.24 0.62 0.35
N LEU A 38 -10.03 1.90 0.00
CA LEU A 38 -10.08 2.37 -1.39
C LEU A 38 -8.93 1.84 -2.25
N LEU A 39 -7.74 1.73 -1.66
CA LEU A 39 -6.49 1.48 -2.38
C LEU A 39 -5.83 0.16 -1.94
N GLY A 40 -5.89 -0.16 -0.64
CA GLY A 40 -5.31 -1.35 -0.05
C GLY A 40 -3.78 -1.30 0.07
N ASP A 41 -3.26 -2.09 1.00
CA ASP A 41 -1.82 -2.37 1.16
C ASP A 41 -1.62 -3.79 1.66
N THR A 42 -0.36 -4.21 1.90
CA THR A 42 -0.09 -5.59 2.30
C THR A 42 -0.63 -5.93 3.69
N GLN A 43 -0.83 -4.94 4.58
CA GLN A 43 -1.38 -5.20 5.92
C GLN A 43 -2.84 -5.63 5.82
N TYR A 44 -3.63 -4.91 5.03
CA TYR A 44 -5.05 -5.20 4.86
C TYR A 44 -5.32 -6.42 3.98
N GLN A 45 -4.38 -6.79 3.09
CA GLN A 45 -4.46 -8.04 2.32
C GLN A 45 -4.38 -9.30 3.19
N ARG A 46 -3.84 -9.21 4.40
CA ARG A 46 -3.78 -10.34 5.37
C ARG A 46 -5.09 -10.57 6.10
N LEU A 47 -6.00 -9.62 6.00
CA LEU A 47 -7.34 -9.69 6.58
C LEU A 47 -8.31 -10.18 5.52
N ASP A 48 -9.25 -11.03 5.91
CA ASP A 48 -10.31 -11.52 5.00
C ASP A 48 -11.41 -10.46 4.83
N LEU A 49 -11.04 -9.36 4.16
CA LEU A 49 -11.91 -8.23 3.90
C LEU A 49 -12.35 -8.23 2.42
N PRO A 50 -13.56 -7.70 2.12
CA PRO A 50 -14.09 -7.68 0.75
C PRO A 50 -13.44 -6.62 -0.16
N PHE A 51 -12.27 -6.11 0.21
CA PHE A 51 -11.55 -5.06 -0.52
C PHE A 51 -10.42 -5.62 -1.36
N ARG A 52 -10.16 -4.99 -2.50
CA ARG A 52 -9.12 -5.40 -3.43
C ARG A 52 -7.97 -4.40 -3.43
N GLN A 53 -6.76 -4.91 -3.67
CA GLN A 53 -5.59 -4.10 -3.95
C GLN A 53 -5.80 -3.27 -5.21
N ALA A 54 -5.63 -1.96 -5.12
CA ALA A 54 -5.81 -1.04 -6.24
C ALA A 54 -4.62 -0.08 -6.44
N ILE A 55 -3.69 0.03 -5.47
CA ILE A 55 -2.51 0.88 -5.62
C ILE A 55 -1.25 0.05 -5.79
N PHE A 56 -0.35 0.54 -6.63
CA PHE A 56 0.96 -0.05 -6.88
C PHE A 56 2.00 1.07 -7.02
N LEU A 57 3.23 0.80 -6.61
CA LEU A 57 4.37 1.58 -7.05
C LEU A 57 4.94 0.94 -8.31
N GLU A 58 4.85 1.61 -9.45
CA GLU A 58 5.50 1.17 -10.68
C GLU A 58 6.95 1.63 -10.70
N CYS A 59 7.85 0.71 -10.99
CA CYS A 59 9.30 0.97 -11.05
C CYS A 59 9.95 0.11 -12.15
N SER A 60 11.19 0.43 -12.48
CA SER A 60 11.95 -0.24 -13.56
C SER A 60 13.09 -1.08 -12.98
N ILE A 61 13.43 -2.15 -13.68
CA ILE A 61 14.58 -2.99 -13.37
C ILE A 61 15.85 -2.32 -13.92
N LEU A 62 16.77 -1.97 -13.02
CA LEU A 62 18.04 -1.31 -13.36
C LEU A 62 19.19 -2.28 -13.60
N SER A 63 19.21 -3.39 -12.90
CA SER A 63 20.29 -4.38 -13.03
C SER A 63 19.81 -5.80 -12.76
N LYS A 64 20.59 -6.75 -13.24
CA LYS A 64 20.36 -8.19 -13.07
C LYS A 64 21.63 -8.86 -12.55
N GLY A 65 21.49 -9.77 -11.62
CA GLY A 65 22.54 -10.64 -11.14
C GLY A 65 22.15 -12.11 -11.28
N ASP A 66 22.97 -12.98 -10.73
CA ASP A 66 22.67 -14.41 -10.69
C ASP A 66 21.57 -14.68 -9.67
N GLY A 67 20.37 -14.96 -10.15
CA GLY A 67 19.19 -15.23 -9.32
C GLY A 67 18.49 -14.01 -8.71
N TYR A 68 18.87 -12.78 -9.07
CA TYR A 68 18.20 -11.58 -8.56
C TYR A 68 18.14 -10.45 -9.60
N VAL A 69 17.26 -9.50 -9.37
CA VAL A 69 17.14 -8.23 -10.10
C VAL A 69 17.06 -7.06 -9.13
N VAL A 70 17.36 -5.86 -9.59
CA VAL A 70 17.33 -4.64 -8.79
C VAL A 70 16.40 -3.62 -9.43
N ALA A 71 15.41 -3.18 -8.69
CA ALA A 71 14.46 -2.15 -9.09
C ALA A 71 14.85 -0.76 -8.56
N ASN A 72 14.50 0.31 -9.30
CA ASN A 72 14.74 1.71 -8.93
C ASN A 72 13.71 2.28 -7.94
N ALA A 73 13.33 1.50 -6.96
CA ALA A 73 12.43 1.93 -5.89
C ALA A 73 12.93 1.37 -4.55
N GLY A 74 12.89 2.17 -3.52
CA GLY A 74 13.29 1.79 -2.18
C GLY A 74 12.62 2.67 -1.13
N LEU A 75 13.23 2.83 0.02
CA LEU A 75 12.72 3.56 1.18
C LEU A 75 12.28 5.00 0.86
N LYS A 76 12.93 5.67 -0.10
CA LYS A 76 12.54 7.02 -0.52
C LYS A 76 11.21 7.08 -1.26
N ALA A 77 10.78 5.97 -1.87
CA ALA A 77 9.53 5.86 -2.62
C ALA A 77 8.43 5.09 -1.89
N LEU A 78 8.76 4.37 -0.81
CA LEU A 78 7.88 3.44 -0.11
C LEU A 78 7.82 3.74 1.39
N GLY A 79 6.63 3.68 1.97
CA GLY A 79 6.44 3.60 3.41
C GLY A 79 6.76 2.21 3.91
N MET A 80 7.82 2.07 4.70
CA MET A 80 8.35 0.77 5.13
C MET A 80 8.30 0.55 6.66
N ASP A 81 7.54 1.36 7.34
CA ASP A 81 7.29 1.23 8.78
C ASP A 81 6.49 -0.03 9.16
N HIS A 82 5.76 -0.61 8.19
CA HIS A 82 5.06 -1.89 8.30
C HIS A 82 5.80 -3.07 7.63
N GLY A 83 7.02 -2.88 7.19
CA GLY A 83 7.86 -3.90 6.55
C GLY A 83 8.10 -3.64 5.06
N ASP A 84 8.58 -4.68 4.38
CA ASP A 84 8.91 -4.61 2.95
C ASP A 84 7.65 -4.62 2.07
N PRO A 85 7.72 -4.00 0.87
CA PRO A 85 6.66 -4.14 -0.13
C PRO A 85 6.53 -5.60 -0.58
N ARG A 86 5.42 -5.94 -1.20
CA ARG A 86 5.24 -7.23 -1.86
C ARG A 86 5.43 -7.09 -3.37
N TRP A 87 6.16 -8.02 -3.95
CA TRP A 87 6.26 -8.18 -5.40
C TRP A 87 5.49 -9.43 -5.84
N PRO A 88 4.47 -9.31 -6.71
CA PRO A 88 3.62 -10.44 -7.11
C PRO A 88 4.35 -11.55 -7.87
N GLU A 89 5.43 -11.21 -8.60
CA GLU A 89 6.19 -12.15 -9.45
C GLU A 89 7.44 -12.74 -8.75
N GLY A 90 7.56 -12.56 -7.43
CA GLY A 90 8.69 -13.10 -6.68
C GLY A 90 8.78 -12.58 -5.24
N GLN A 91 9.98 -12.54 -4.71
CA GLN A 91 10.24 -12.17 -3.33
C GLN A 91 11.11 -10.91 -3.24
N VAL A 92 10.83 -10.07 -2.25
CA VAL A 92 11.72 -8.99 -1.87
C VAL A 92 12.83 -9.56 -0.98
N MET A 93 14.08 -9.40 -1.41
CA MET A 93 15.25 -9.80 -0.63
C MET A 93 15.60 -8.75 0.41
N PHE A 94 15.71 -7.49 -0.01
CA PHE A 94 15.83 -6.33 0.87
C PHE A 94 15.58 -5.02 0.10
N CYS A 95 15.25 -3.95 0.85
CA CYS A 95 15.16 -2.60 0.34
C CYS A 95 16.28 -1.74 0.91
N SER A 96 16.89 -0.92 0.05
CA SER A 96 17.76 0.18 0.43
C SER A 96 17.05 1.52 0.21
N ASP A 97 17.77 2.64 0.30
CA ASP A 97 17.17 3.97 0.16
C ASP A 97 16.47 4.17 -1.18
N GLU A 98 17.11 3.75 -2.27
CA GLU A 98 16.66 4.00 -3.64
C GLU A 98 16.37 2.75 -4.45
N HIS A 99 16.71 1.56 -3.92
CA HIS A 99 16.64 0.31 -4.67
C HIS A 99 16.02 -0.81 -3.85
N THR A 100 15.33 -1.70 -4.55
CA THR A 100 14.85 -2.97 -3.99
C THR A 100 15.48 -4.12 -4.76
N THR A 101 16.13 -5.03 -4.03
CA THR A 101 16.63 -6.28 -4.58
C THR A 101 15.54 -7.34 -4.50
N LEU A 102 15.25 -7.97 -5.62
CA LEU A 102 14.14 -8.88 -5.84
C LEU A 102 14.66 -10.23 -6.34
N VAL A 103 14.07 -11.31 -5.88
CA VAL A 103 14.29 -12.66 -6.39
C VAL A 103 13.05 -13.09 -7.16
N PRO A 104 13.13 -13.20 -8.50
CA PRO A 104 12.02 -13.67 -9.32
C PRO A 104 11.63 -15.12 -8.98
N ASP A 105 10.35 -15.44 -9.10
CA ASP A 105 9.92 -16.83 -9.10
C ASP A 105 10.54 -17.60 -10.28
N ALA A 106 10.73 -18.91 -10.13
CA ALA A 106 11.53 -19.75 -11.03
C ALA A 106 11.09 -19.70 -12.51
N GLU A 107 9.83 -19.38 -12.76
CA GLU A 107 9.26 -19.31 -14.12
C GLU A 107 9.34 -17.89 -14.73
N GLN A 108 9.71 -16.90 -13.95
CA GLN A 108 9.73 -15.51 -14.37
C GLN A 108 11.03 -15.15 -15.11
N ARG A 109 10.87 -14.53 -16.26
CA ARG A 109 11.98 -13.92 -17.02
C ARG A 109 11.84 -12.42 -16.96
N ILE A 110 12.69 -11.78 -16.16
CA ILE A 110 12.68 -10.34 -15.99
C ILE A 110 13.81 -9.74 -16.84
N GLU A 111 13.48 -8.70 -17.61
CA GLU A 111 14.46 -8.01 -18.47
C GLU A 111 14.87 -6.65 -17.88
N LEU A 112 16.01 -6.12 -18.33
CA LEU A 112 16.43 -4.76 -18.01
C LEU A 112 15.39 -3.77 -18.57
N ASP A 113 15.20 -2.66 -17.86
CA ASP A 113 14.20 -1.63 -18.15
C ASP A 113 12.73 -2.11 -18.11
N GLN A 114 12.50 -3.40 -17.82
CA GLN A 114 11.15 -3.88 -17.60
C GLN A 114 10.49 -3.14 -16.44
N ARG A 115 9.26 -2.71 -16.65
CA ARG A 115 8.42 -2.13 -15.59
C ARG A 115 7.79 -3.24 -14.77
N ILE A 116 7.84 -3.09 -13.46
CA ILE A 116 7.23 -3.98 -12.49
C ILE A 116 6.39 -3.17 -11.50
N ARG A 117 5.51 -3.83 -10.78
CA ARG A 117 4.63 -3.21 -9.79
C ARG A 117 4.87 -3.80 -8.40
N LEU A 118 5.20 -2.93 -7.45
CA LEU A 118 5.33 -3.28 -6.04
C LEU A 118 4.06 -2.87 -5.30
N VAL A 119 3.57 -3.75 -4.43
CA VAL A 119 2.47 -3.44 -3.51
C VAL A 119 3.08 -2.85 -2.24
N PRO A 120 2.75 -1.60 -1.85
CA PRO A 120 3.31 -0.99 -0.65
C PRO A 120 2.92 -1.75 0.62
N ALA A 121 3.82 -1.75 1.60
CA ALA A 121 3.54 -2.32 2.91
C ALA A 121 2.64 -1.41 3.75
N HIS A 122 2.75 -0.11 3.58
CA HIS A 122 1.92 0.89 4.22
C HIS A 122 1.53 1.98 3.22
N LEU A 123 0.23 2.15 3.04
CA LEU A 123 -0.33 3.05 2.04
C LEU A 123 0.02 4.51 2.30
N ASP A 124 -0.34 5.02 3.48
CA ASP A 124 -0.33 6.46 3.79
C ASP A 124 1.05 7.10 3.60
N PRO A 125 2.13 6.59 4.25
CA PRO A 125 3.46 7.17 4.04
C PRO A 125 4.02 6.91 2.64
N THR A 126 3.54 5.90 1.90
CA THR A 126 3.92 5.71 0.50
C THR A 126 3.32 6.83 -0.35
N VAL A 127 2.02 7.06 -0.27
CA VAL A 127 1.35 8.10 -1.04
C VAL A 127 1.94 9.49 -0.75
N ALA A 128 2.24 9.79 0.53
CA ALA A 128 2.83 11.07 0.94
C ALA A 128 4.22 11.37 0.33
N ARG A 129 4.93 10.37 -0.21
CA ARG A 129 6.22 10.55 -0.88
C ARG A 129 6.10 10.96 -2.36
N HIS A 130 4.91 10.87 -2.93
CA HIS A 130 4.67 11.12 -4.35
C HIS A 130 3.84 12.38 -4.57
N GLU A 131 4.11 13.09 -5.67
CA GLU A 131 3.36 14.30 -6.04
C GLU A 131 2.06 13.97 -6.75
N THR A 132 2.03 12.85 -7.46
CA THR A 132 0.92 12.48 -8.33
C THR A 132 0.64 11.00 -8.22
N MET A 133 -0.63 10.64 -8.25
CA MET A 133 -1.11 9.29 -8.48
C MET A 133 -1.72 9.20 -9.89
N TRP A 134 -1.45 8.11 -10.58
CA TRP A 134 -1.93 7.85 -11.93
C TRP A 134 -3.02 6.78 -11.90
N LEU A 135 -4.18 7.09 -12.46
CA LEU A 135 -5.20 6.08 -12.69
C LEU A 135 -4.87 5.34 -14.00
N VAL A 136 -4.78 4.01 -13.91
CA VAL A 136 -4.41 3.19 -15.06
C VAL A 136 -5.46 2.12 -15.34
N ASP A 137 -5.70 1.87 -16.63
CA ASP A 137 -6.42 0.70 -17.12
C ASP A 137 -5.43 -0.19 -17.87
N GLY A 138 -5.03 -1.30 -17.25
CA GLY A 138 -3.94 -2.14 -17.74
C GLY A 138 -2.60 -1.39 -17.77
N THR A 139 -2.17 -0.95 -18.95
CA THR A 139 -0.93 -0.17 -19.18
C THR A 139 -1.21 1.27 -19.64
N GLU A 140 -2.46 1.64 -19.82
CA GLU A 140 -2.87 2.96 -20.28
C GLU A 140 -3.14 3.86 -19.05
N VAL A 141 -2.58 5.07 -19.07
CA VAL A 141 -2.91 6.11 -18.10
C VAL A 141 -4.19 6.78 -18.56
N VAL A 142 -5.23 6.70 -17.75
CA VAL A 142 -6.55 7.25 -18.05
C VAL A 142 -6.85 8.55 -17.30
N ASP A 143 -6.17 8.79 -16.16
CA ASP A 143 -6.31 10.03 -15.40
C ASP A 143 -5.12 10.23 -14.47
N GLU A 144 -5.01 11.43 -13.86
CA GLU A 144 -4.00 11.77 -12.87
C GLU A 144 -4.62 12.53 -11.70
N PHE A 145 -4.12 12.29 -10.50
CA PHE A 145 -4.54 12.94 -9.28
C PHE A 145 -3.35 13.54 -8.53
N PRO A 146 -3.33 14.84 -8.23
CA PRO A 146 -2.33 15.41 -7.35
C PRO A 146 -2.48 14.84 -5.94
N VAL A 147 -1.36 14.60 -5.25
CA VAL A 147 -1.36 14.25 -3.84
C VAL A 147 -1.32 15.55 -3.04
N ASP A 148 -2.50 16.07 -2.74
CA ASP A 148 -2.67 17.25 -1.91
C ASP A 148 -2.31 16.94 -0.45
N LEU A 149 -1.91 17.97 0.30
CA LEU A 149 -1.60 17.87 1.75
C LEU A 149 -0.54 16.83 2.11
N ARG A 150 0.30 16.40 1.15
CA ARG A 150 1.49 15.61 1.48
C ARG A 150 2.42 16.39 2.40
N HIS A 151 3.13 15.72 3.27
CA HIS A 151 4.00 16.32 4.30
C HIS A 151 3.27 17.03 5.45
N TRP A 152 2.04 16.64 5.70
CA TRP A 152 1.30 17.06 6.89
C TRP A 152 1.77 16.30 8.12
#